data_26c589a49b886ee00e1bf2cc5268e1b1
#
_entry.id   26c589a49b886ee00e1bf2cc5268e1b1
#
_cell.length_a   1.000
_cell.length_b   1.000
_cell.length_c   1.000
_cell.angle_alpha   90.00
_cell.angle_beta   90.00
_cell.angle_gamma   90.00
#
_symmetry.space_group_name_H-M   'P 1'
#
loop_
_entity.id
_entity.type
_entity.pdbx_description
1 polymer ?
#
loop_
_entity_poly.entity_id
_entity_poly.type
_entity_poly.pdbx_seq_one_letter_code
_entity_poly.pdbx_strand_id
1 'polypeptide(L)'
;KARLLELIQQLSQSNKLIYFPSYEIAIDELRDYRFYEEDLVHPNKTAIEYIWKRFVVFAFSDNTTAIYQERNQFIAQLNHKSLHPESEVDKKRLELVGRKLKEFGKRNPDVLI
;
A
#
# COMPACT_ATOMS: atom_id res chain seq x y z
N LYS A 1 -20.36 -18.24 1.73
CA LYS A 1 -19.56 -17.58 2.77
C LYS A 1 -19.15 -18.56 3.88
N ALA A 2 -20.10 -19.21 4.59
CA ALA A 2 -19.81 -20.11 5.72
C ALA A 2 -18.81 -21.21 5.35
N ARG A 3 -18.97 -21.90 4.22
CA ARG A 3 -18.05 -22.97 3.76
C ARG A 3 -16.63 -22.47 3.51
N LEU A 4 -16.46 -21.24 3.02
CA LEU A 4 -15.13 -20.66 2.82
C LEU A 4 -14.46 -20.37 4.15
N LEU A 5 -15.19 -19.82 5.12
CA LEU A 5 -14.66 -19.55 6.46
C LEU A 5 -14.28 -20.86 7.18
N GLU A 6 -15.09 -21.90 7.05
CA GLU A 6 -14.79 -23.22 7.59
C GLU A 6 -13.49 -23.80 6.97
N LEU A 7 -13.33 -23.70 5.65
CA LEU A 7 -12.11 -24.12 4.96
C LEU A 7 -10.89 -23.33 5.43
N ILE A 8 -11.00 -22.00 5.53
CA ILE A 8 -9.94 -21.12 6.04
C ILE A 8 -9.56 -21.53 7.46
N GLN A 9 -10.54 -21.79 8.34
CA GLN A 9 -10.29 -22.22 9.71
C GLN A 9 -9.56 -23.58 9.77
N GLN A 10 -9.95 -24.54 8.96
CA GLN A 10 -9.27 -25.84 8.88
C GLN A 10 -7.83 -25.71 8.37
N LEU A 11 -7.59 -24.86 7.34
CA LEU A 11 -6.25 -24.61 6.81
C LEU A 11 -5.38 -23.84 7.82
N SER A 12 -5.94 -22.91 8.57
CA SER A 12 -5.23 -22.14 9.61
C SER A 12 -4.79 -23.04 10.77
N GLN A 13 -5.61 -24.01 11.16
CA GLN A 13 -5.26 -24.98 12.20
C GLN A 13 -4.05 -25.85 11.82
N SER A 14 -3.79 -26.04 10.54
CA SER A 14 -2.61 -26.73 10.05
C SER A 14 -1.33 -25.88 10.01
N ASN A 15 -1.36 -24.66 10.50
CA ASN A 15 -0.27 -23.66 10.48
C ASN A 15 0.30 -23.33 9.08
N LYS A 16 -0.47 -23.60 8.03
CA LYS A 16 -0.05 -23.36 6.64
C LYS A 16 -0.64 -22.08 6.04
N LEU A 17 -1.58 -21.45 6.73
CA LEU A 17 -2.30 -20.28 6.23
C LEU A 17 -2.49 -19.24 7.33
N ILE A 18 -2.17 -18.00 6.98
CA ILE A 18 -2.55 -16.82 7.77
C ILE A 18 -3.63 -16.08 6.98
N TYR A 19 -4.79 -15.91 7.58
CA TYR A 19 -5.94 -15.25 6.93
C TYR A 19 -5.98 -13.76 7.28
N PHE A 20 -6.00 -12.91 6.25
CA PHE A 20 -6.30 -11.49 6.40
C PHE A 20 -7.77 -11.24 6.05
N PRO A 21 -8.59 -10.69 6.98
CA PRO A 21 -10.05 -10.61 6.83
C PRO A 21 -10.48 -9.40 5.97
N SER A 22 -9.95 -9.28 4.73
CA SER A 22 -10.26 -8.16 3.84
C SER A 22 -11.74 -8.07 3.48
N TYR A 23 -12.41 -9.21 3.35
CA TYR A 23 -13.82 -9.27 3.06
C TYR A 23 -14.66 -8.75 4.22
N GLU A 24 -14.32 -9.14 5.45
CA GLU A 24 -15.01 -8.69 6.66
C GLU A 24 -14.81 -7.19 6.87
N ILE A 25 -13.59 -6.69 6.66
CA ILE A 25 -13.32 -5.24 6.69
C ILE A 25 -14.20 -4.50 5.68
N ALA A 26 -14.31 -5.00 4.45
CA ALA A 26 -15.15 -4.38 3.43
C ALA A 26 -16.63 -4.35 3.81
N ILE A 27 -17.16 -5.44 4.37
CA ILE A 27 -18.59 -5.56 4.66
C ILE A 27 -18.97 -4.93 6.00
N ASP A 28 -18.11 -5.00 7.01
CA ASP A 28 -18.46 -4.56 8.35
C ASP A 28 -18.01 -3.11 8.62
N GLU A 29 -16.82 -2.70 8.17
CA GLU A 29 -16.29 -1.36 8.40
C GLU A 29 -16.58 -0.39 7.25
N LEU A 30 -16.67 -0.87 6.00
CA LEU A 30 -16.76 -0.05 4.79
C LEU A 30 -18.10 -0.20 4.05
N ARG A 31 -19.21 -0.41 4.79
CA ARG A 31 -20.53 -0.65 4.17
C ARG A 31 -21.26 0.60 3.65
N ASP A 32 -20.73 1.80 3.90
CA ASP A 32 -21.33 3.04 3.43
C ASP A 32 -21.04 3.23 1.93
N TYR A 33 -22.02 3.75 1.17
CA TYR A 33 -21.90 4.03 -0.27
C TYR A 33 -20.68 4.87 -0.66
N ARG A 34 -20.21 5.74 0.22
CA ARG A 34 -18.99 6.56 0.00
C ARG A 34 -17.71 5.74 -0.21
N PHE A 35 -17.72 4.44 0.06
CA PHE A 35 -16.60 3.53 -0.11
C PHE A 35 -16.67 2.71 -1.40
N TYR A 36 -17.72 2.92 -2.21
CA TYR A 36 -17.92 2.22 -3.47
C TYR A 36 -17.76 3.15 -4.66
N GLU A 37 -17.45 2.58 -5.82
CA GLU A 37 -17.51 3.27 -7.11
C GLU A 37 -18.96 3.55 -7.48
N GLU A 38 -19.19 4.24 -8.62
CA GLU A 38 -20.53 4.59 -9.11
C GLU A 38 -21.42 3.37 -9.37
N ASP A 39 -20.82 2.21 -9.62
CA ASP A 39 -21.54 0.95 -9.82
C ASP A 39 -22.05 0.30 -8.54
N LEU A 40 -21.70 0.83 -7.38
CA LEU A 40 -22.08 0.35 -6.04
C LEU A 40 -21.66 -1.10 -5.74
N VAL A 41 -20.73 -1.63 -6.50
CA VAL A 41 -20.22 -3.01 -6.37
C VAL A 41 -18.73 -3.02 -6.06
N HIS A 42 -17.95 -2.24 -6.79
CA HIS A 42 -16.50 -2.18 -6.62
C HIS A 42 -16.11 -1.18 -5.53
N PRO A 43 -15.16 -1.54 -4.64
CA PRO A 43 -14.63 -0.60 -3.68
C PRO A 43 -13.85 0.51 -4.39
N ASN A 44 -14.08 1.75 -3.98
CA ASN A 44 -13.37 2.88 -4.53
C ASN A 44 -11.95 3.02 -3.93
N LYS A 45 -11.18 3.98 -4.43
CA LYS A 45 -9.80 4.23 -3.99
C LYS A 45 -9.68 4.40 -2.47
N THR A 46 -10.61 5.08 -1.82
CA THR A 46 -10.58 5.30 -0.36
C THR A 46 -10.70 3.99 0.41
N ALA A 47 -11.61 3.11 -0.02
CA ALA A 47 -11.80 1.79 0.57
C ALA A 47 -10.57 0.90 0.36
N ILE A 48 -10.01 0.90 -0.86
CA ILE A 48 -8.80 0.13 -1.19
C ILE A 48 -7.62 0.60 -0.33
N GLU A 49 -7.40 1.91 -0.19
CA GLU A 49 -6.34 2.46 0.64
C GLU A 49 -6.51 2.12 2.13
N TYR A 50 -7.75 2.10 2.63
CA TYR A 50 -8.05 1.70 4.00
C TYR A 50 -7.67 0.23 4.24
N ILE A 51 -8.15 -0.68 3.38
CA ILE A 51 -7.85 -2.12 3.47
C ILE A 51 -6.33 -2.35 3.35
N TRP A 52 -5.67 -1.64 2.43
CA TRP A 52 -4.22 -1.74 2.25
C TRP A 52 -3.44 -1.33 3.50
N LYS A 53 -3.81 -0.24 4.15
CA LYS A 53 -3.17 0.18 5.41
C LYS A 53 -3.32 -0.87 6.51
N ARG A 54 -4.50 -1.49 6.62
CA ARG A 54 -4.74 -2.59 7.56
C ARG A 54 -3.88 -3.81 7.22
N PHE A 55 -3.74 -4.13 5.93
CA PHE A 55 -2.90 -5.22 5.46
C PHE A 55 -1.41 -4.98 5.78
N VAL A 56 -0.91 -3.78 5.57
CA VAL A 56 0.48 -3.43 5.91
C VAL A 56 0.76 -3.66 7.39
N VAL A 57 -0.13 -3.20 8.28
CA VAL A 57 0.01 -3.43 9.73
C VAL A 57 -0.05 -4.92 10.09
N PHE A 58 -0.86 -5.68 9.37
CA PHE A 58 -1.04 -7.12 9.61
C PHE A 58 0.13 -7.97 9.12
N ALA A 59 0.68 -7.67 7.94
CA ALA A 59 1.59 -8.56 7.23
C ALA A 59 3.05 -8.11 7.22
N PHE A 60 3.33 -6.80 7.40
CA PHE A 60 4.67 -6.26 7.27
C PHE A 60 5.38 -6.25 8.64
N SER A 61 6.65 -6.66 8.64
CA SER A 61 7.54 -6.42 9.78
C SER A 61 7.86 -4.92 9.90
N ASP A 62 8.37 -4.49 11.05
CA ASP A 62 8.79 -3.09 11.25
C ASP A 62 9.82 -2.64 10.20
N ASN A 63 10.77 -3.51 9.87
CA ASN A 63 11.76 -3.25 8.83
C ASN A 63 11.12 -3.09 7.44
N THR A 64 10.21 -3.99 7.07
CA THR A 64 9.48 -3.91 5.78
C THR A 64 8.61 -2.65 5.72
N THR A 65 7.98 -2.30 6.83
CA THR A 65 7.18 -1.08 6.95
C THR A 65 8.03 0.18 6.75
N ALA A 66 9.22 0.23 7.35
CA ALA A 66 10.14 1.35 7.18
C ALA A 66 10.59 1.51 5.71
N ILE A 67 10.99 0.40 5.06
CA ILE A 67 11.36 0.38 3.65
C ILE A 67 10.19 0.84 2.76
N TYR A 68 8.99 0.33 3.02
CA TYR A 68 7.78 0.71 2.29
C TYR A 68 7.47 2.21 2.42
N GLN A 69 7.59 2.77 3.63
CA GLN A 69 7.35 4.20 3.88
C GLN A 69 8.42 5.07 3.18
N GLU A 70 9.70 4.71 3.27
CA GLU A 70 10.78 5.44 2.59
C GLU A 70 10.57 5.43 1.06
N ARG A 71 10.24 4.26 0.47
CA ARG A 71 9.91 4.15 -0.96
C ARG A 71 8.75 5.07 -1.36
N ASN A 72 7.67 5.08 -0.59
CA ASN A 72 6.50 5.89 -0.89
C ASN A 72 6.79 7.40 -0.81
N GLN A 73 7.69 7.84 0.08
CA GLN A 73 8.15 9.22 0.13
C GLN A 73 8.87 9.62 -1.17
N PHE A 74 9.72 8.75 -1.73
CA PHE A 74 10.37 9.01 -3.02
C PHE A 74 9.37 9.09 -4.16
N ILE A 75 8.42 8.16 -4.23
CA ILE A 75 7.36 8.17 -5.26
C ILE A 75 6.53 9.46 -5.15
N ALA A 76 6.16 9.88 -3.96
CA ALA A 76 5.42 11.12 -3.75
C ALA A 76 6.22 12.34 -4.22
N GLN A 77 7.53 12.38 -3.94
CA GLN A 77 8.42 13.46 -4.38
C GLN A 77 8.61 13.49 -5.90
N LEU A 78 8.67 12.33 -6.57
CA LEU A 78 8.75 12.23 -8.02
C LEU A 78 7.45 12.65 -8.71
N ASN A 79 6.31 12.27 -8.13
CA ASN A 79 4.98 12.58 -8.65
C ASN A 79 4.53 14.02 -8.31
N HIS A 80 5.27 14.74 -7.48
CA HIS A 80 4.96 16.12 -7.14
C HIS A 80 5.14 17.01 -8.37
N LYS A 81 4.02 17.58 -8.85
CA LYS A 81 4.02 18.56 -9.95
C LYS A 81 4.49 19.90 -9.43
N SER A 82 5.65 20.35 -9.90
CA SER A 82 6.14 21.70 -9.62
C SER A 82 5.29 22.74 -10.34
N LEU A 83 5.07 23.88 -9.70
CA LEU A 83 4.47 25.06 -10.35
C LEU A 83 5.41 25.68 -11.41
N HIS A 84 6.72 25.44 -11.25
CA HIS A 84 7.76 25.95 -12.15
C HIS A 84 8.74 24.83 -12.51
N PRO A 85 8.36 23.87 -13.38
CA PRO A 85 9.15 22.65 -13.66
C PRO A 85 10.51 22.93 -14.34
N GLU A 86 10.66 24.10 -14.98
CA GLU A 86 11.92 24.54 -15.63
C GLU A 86 12.87 25.29 -14.68
N SER A 87 12.47 25.51 -13.44
CA SER A 87 13.29 26.27 -12.49
C SER A 87 14.52 25.48 -12.03
N GLU A 88 15.62 26.18 -11.80
CA GLU A 88 16.84 25.61 -11.23
C GLU A 88 16.59 24.93 -9.87
N VAL A 89 15.62 25.41 -9.12
CA VAL A 89 15.23 24.83 -7.83
C VAL A 89 14.60 23.45 -8.04
N ASP A 90 13.73 23.30 -9.03
CA ASP A 90 13.08 22.04 -9.32
C ASP A 90 14.05 21.01 -9.91
N LYS A 91 14.96 21.44 -10.80
CA LYS A 91 16.04 20.59 -11.32
C LYS A 91 16.91 20.03 -10.19
N LYS A 92 17.39 20.88 -9.28
CA LYS A 92 18.17 20.48 -8.10
C LYS A 92 17.41 19.52 -7.18
N ARG A 93 16.10 19.75 -7.00
CA ARG A 93 15.22 18.85 -6.24
C ARG A 93 15.18 17.45 -6.87
N LEU A 94 14.94 17.36 -8.17
CA LEU A 94 14.89 16.09 -8.90
C LEU A 94 16.22 15.35 -8.89
N GLU A 95 17.34 16.05 -9.05
CA GLU A 95 18.68 15.46 -8.93
C GLU A 95 18.93 14.87 -7.53
N LEU A 96 18.53 15.61 -6.48
CA LEU A 96 18.66 15.14 -5.10
C LEU A 96 17.80 13.88 -4.84
N VAL A 97 16.56 13.89 -5.30
CA VAL A 97 15.65 12.74 -5.19
C VAL A 97 16.21 11.54 -5.95
N GLY A 98 16.70 11.74 -7.17
CA GLY A 98 17.30 10.69 -7.99
C GLY A 98 18.55 10.07 -7.34
N ARG A 99 19.40 10.88 -6.69
CA ARG A 99 20.57 10.39 -5.94
C ARG A 99 20.16 9.54 -4.74
N LYS A 100 19.23 10.06 -3.91
CA LYS A 100 18.69 9.31 -2.76
C LYS A 100 18.04 8.01 -3.17
N LEU A 101 17.31 8.00 -4.29
CA LEU A 101 16.66 6.82 -4.83
C LEU A 101 17.67 5.75 -5.25
N LYS A 102 18.78 6.15 -5.87
CA LYS A 102 19.89 5.22 -6.20
C LYS A 102 20.53 4.62 -4.93
N GLU A 103 20.71 5.41 -3.88
CA GLU A 103 21.22 4.92 -2.60
C GLU A 103 20.24 3.95 -1.92
N PHE A 104 18.94 4.25 -1.97
CA PHE A 104 17.89 3.36 -1.49
C PHE A 104 17.91 2.02 -2.23
N GLY A 105 17.98 2.02 -3.57
CA GLY A 105 18.05 0.80 -4.37
C GLY A 105 19.29 -0.06 -4.06
N LYS A 106 20.45 0.57 -3.77
CA LYS A 106 21.66 -0.17 -3.35
C LYS A 106 21.47 -0.86 -1.98
N ARG A 107 20.76 -0.22 -1.05
CA ARG A 107 20.47 -0.80 0.29
C ARG A 107 19.38 -1.87 0.24
N ASN A 108 18.50 -1.80 -0.74
CA ASN A 108 17.33 -2.66 -0.86
C ASN A 108 17.21 -3.23 -2.29
N PRO A 109 18.11 -4.15 -2.71
CA PRO A 109 18.19 -4.61 -4.09
C PRO A 109 16.95 -5.39 -4.56
N ASP A 110 16.20 -5.96 -3.63
CA ASP A 110 15.00 -6.76 -3.92
C ASP A 110 13.73 -5.89 -4.01
N VAL A 111 13.84 -4.59 -3.80
CA VAL A 111 12.69 -3.66 -3.86
C VAL A 111 12.62 -3.00 -5.23
N LEU A 112 11.56 -3.31 -5.98
CA LEU A 112 11.26 -2.62 -7.23
C LEU A 112 10.83 -1.17 -6.97
N ILE A 113 11.44 -0.25 -7.70
CA ILE A 113 11.19 1.19 -7.60
C ILE A 113 10.42 1.64 -8.84
#